data_7a9569cd2c163f0f46acade0abeb1381
#
_entry.id   7a9569cd2c163f0f46acade0abeb1381
#
_cell.length_a   1.000
_cell.length_b   1.000
_cell.length_c   1.000
_cell.angle_alpha   90.00
_cell.angle_beta   90.00
_cell.angle_gamma   90.00
#
_symmetry.space_group_name_H-M   'P 1'
#
loop_
_entity.id
_entity.type
_entity.pdbx_description
1 polymer ?
#
loop_
_entity_poly.entity_id
_entity_poly.type
_entity_poly.pdbx_seq_one_letter_code
_entity_poly.pdbx_strand_id
1 'polypeptide(L)' 'MSKLKLTWKKSSIGYNQRQKLTVRALGLKRLNHSVEHDDNPAIRGMIKKVQHLITVQEL' A
#
# COMPACT_ATOMS: atom_id res chain seq x y z
N MET A 1 -13.47 7.98 12.99
CA MET A 1 -12.10 7.86 12.50
C MET A 1 -12.09 7.21 11.12
N SER A 2 -11.25 7.72 10.25
CA SER A 2 -11.21 7.25 8.87
C SER A 2 -10.36 6.00 8.74
N LYS A 3 -10.76 5.15 7.82
CA LYS A 3 -9.95 4.00 7.42
C LYS A 3 -9.61 4.11 5.94
N LEU A 4 -8.49 3.51 5.58
CA LEU A 4 -8.03 3.49 4.21
C LEU A 4 -8.01 2.05 3.72
N LYS A 5 -8.57 1.83 2.54
CA LYS A 5 -8.49 0.53 1.87
C LYS A 5 -7.40 0.61 0.80
N LEU A 6 -6.41 -0.25 0.92
CA LEU A 6 -5.27 -0.30 0.02
C LEU A 6 -5.38 -1.54 -0.83
N THR A 7 -5.20 -1.40 -2.13
CA THR A 7 -5.21 -2.53 -3.06
C THR A 7 -3.95 -2.47 -3.91
N TRP A 8 -3.25 -3.59 -4.00
CA TRP A 8 -2.05 -3.68 -4.82
C TRP A 8 -2.46 -3.85 -6.27
N LYS A 9 -2.27 -2.81 -7.09
CA LYS A 9 -2.74 -2.79 -8.48
C LYS A 9 -1.67 -3.07 -9.52
N LYS A 10 -0.43 -2.72 -9.24
CA LYS A 10 0.66 -2.89 -10.21
C LYS A 10 1.73 -3.80 -9.65
N SER A 11 2.27 -4.68 -10.51
CA SER A 11 3.37 -5.54 -10.14
C SER A 11 4.57 -4.71 -9.73
N SER A 12 5.29 -5.20 -8.71
CA SER A 12 6.54 -4.59 -8.26
C SER A 12 7.75 -5.09 -9.04
N ILE A 13 7.54 -5.92 -10.05
CA ILE A 13 8.63 -6.41 -10.89
C ILE A 13 9.26 -5.21 -11.60
N GLY A 14 10.57 -5.08 -11.47
CA GLY A 14 11.30 -3.95 -12.04
C GLY A 14 11.45 -2.75 -11.11
N TYR A 15 10.73 -2.73 -9.99
CA TYR A 15 10.90 -1.71 -8.97
C TYR A 15 11.91 -2.16 -7.92
N ASN A 16 12.44 -1.19 -7.14
CA ASN A 16 13.46 -1.54 -6.17
C ASN A 16 12.86 -2.34 -5.00
N GLN A 17 13.74 -3.02 -4.29
CA GLN A 17 13.34 -3.92 -3.22
C GLN A 17 12.72 -3.21 -2.02
N ARG A 18 13.10 -1.94 -1.79
CA ARG A 18 12.52 -1.15 -0.71
C ARG A 18 11.04 -0.91 -0.90
N GLN A 19 10.63 -0.65 -2.13
CA GLN A 19 9.21 -0.47 -2.44
C GLN A 19 8.43 -1.75 -2.22
N LYS A 20 9.00 -2.88 -2.62
CA LYS A 20 8.41 -4.18 -2.40
C LYS A 20 8.22 -4.47 -0.91
N LEU A 21 9.24 -4.16 -0.11
CA LEU A 21 9.16 -4.34 1.34
C LEU A 21 8.12 -3.42 1.96
N THR A 22 8.00 -2.20 1.48
CA THR A 22 6.99 -1.27 1.98
C THR A 22 5.58 -1.78 1.70
N VAL A 23 5.34 -2.29 0.50
CA VAL A 23 4.04 -2.87 0.15
C VAL A 23 3.74 -4.06 1.06
N ARG A 24 4.70 -4.91 1.32
CA ARG A 24 4.53 -6.04 2.23
C ARG A 24 4.28 -5.59 3.67
N ALA A 25 4.96 -4.55 4.10
CA ALA A 25 4.76 -3.99 5.44
C ALA A 25 3.35 -3.44 5.62
N LEU A 26 2.71 -3.01 4.55
CA LEU A 26 1.31 -2.58 4.56
C LEU A 26 0.34 -3.76 4.67
N GLY A 27 0.84 -4.99 4.53
CA GLY A 27 0.02 -6.19 4.62
C GLY A 27 -0.40 -6.76 3.27
N LEU A 28 0.02 -6.14 2.18
CA LEU A 28 -0.30 -6.62 0.84
C LEU A 28 0.70 -7.70 0.45
N LYS A 29 0.20 -8.88 0.11
CA LYS A 29 1.06 -10.03 -0.17
C LYS A 29 1.13 -10.40 -1.64
N ARG A 30 0.15 -9.97 -2.43
CA ARG A 30 0.08 -10.29 -3.85
C ARG A 30 -0.73 -9.24 -4.59
N LEU A 31 -0.63 -9.28 -5.90
CA LEU A 31 -1.37 -8.37 -6.78
C LEU A 31 -2.89 -8.54 -6.54
N ASN A 32 -3.59 -7.43 -6.56
CA ASN A 32 -5.03 -7.36 -6.31
C ASN A 32 -5.46 -7.71 -4.88
N HIS A 33 -4.49 -7.92 -3.98
CA HIS A 33 -4.80 -8.11 -2.56
C HIS A 33 -5.17 -6.76 -1.93
N SER A 34 -6.20 -6.76 -1.10
CA SER A 34 -6.66 -5.54 -0.43
C SER A 34 -6.55 -5.67 1.07
N VAL A 35 -6.21 -4.58 1.74
CA VAL A 35 -6.18 -4.51 3.20
C VAL A 35 -6.74 -3.17 3.65
N GLU A 36 -7.18 -3.12 4.90
CA GLU A 36 -7.65 -1.87 5.52
C GLU A 36 -6.70 -1.47 6.63
N HIS A 37 -6.44 -0.18 6.71
CA HIS A 37 -5.60 0.40 7.75
C HIS A 37 -6.25 1.64 8.30
N ASP A 38 -5.93 1.98 9.54
CA ASP A 38 -6.34 3.25 10.11
C ASP A 38 -5.60 4.38 9.40
N ASP A 39 -6.30 5.50 9.22
CA ASP A 39 -5.69 6.68 8.62
C ASP A 39 -4.83 7.37 9.67
N ASN A 40 -3.52 7.17 9.60
CA ASN A 40 -2.58 7.81 10.50
C ASN A 40 -1.32 8.21 9.74
N PRO A 41 -0.49 9.10 10.32
CA PRO A 41 0.70 9.61 9.62
C PRO A 41 1.69 8.53 9.21
N ALA A 42 1.85 7.48 10.02
CA ALA A 42 2.78 6.40 9.70
C ALA A 42 2.33 5.65 8.44
N ILE A 43 1.04 5.30 8.38
CA ILE A 43 0.49 4.60 7.23
C ILE A 43 0.52 5.49 5.99
N ARG A 44 0.17 6.77 6.13
CA ARG A 44 0.22 7.70 5.00
C ARG A 44 1.63 7.88 4.46
N GLY A 45 2.63 7.88 5.33
CA GLY A 45 4.03 7.96 4.91
C GLY A 45 4.45 6.75 4.09
N MET A 46 4.02 5.55 4.49
CA MET A 46 4.31 4.34 3.74
C MET A 46 3.58 4.32 2.40
N ILE A 47 2.32 4.73 2.38
CA ILE A 47 1.52 4.82 1.15
C ILE A 47 2.18 5.75 0.15
N LYS A 48 2.66 6.89 0.60
CA LYS A 48 3.30 7.87 -0.27
C LYS A 48 4.49 7.30 -1.02
N LYS A 49 5.22 6.38 -0.41
CA LYS A 49 6.39 5.75 -1.05
C LYS A 49 6.02 4.78 -2.17
N VAL A 50 4.84 4.21 -2.11
CA VAL A 50 4.41 3.17 -3.07
C VAL A 50 3.07 3.48 -3.73
N GLN A 51 2.64 4.74 -3.68
CA GLN A 51 1.33 5.12 -4.22
C GLN A 51 1.18 4.81 -5.70
N HIS A 52 2.27 4.72 -6.42
CA HIS A 52 2.24 4.37 -7.84
C HIS A 52 2.00 2.87 -8.08
N LEU A 53 2.07 2.06 -7.03
CA LEU A 53 1.85 0.61 -7.13
C LEU A 53 0.50 0.19 -6.57
N ILE A 54 -0.13 1.03 -5.79
CA ILE A 54 -1.36 0.69 -5.06
C ILE A 54 -2.45 1.71 -5.32
N THR A 55 -3.68 1.28 -5.05
CA THR A 55 -4.84 2.17 -5.07
C THR A 55 -5.28 2.40 -3.63
N VAL A 56 -5.55 3.64 -3.28
CA VAL A 56 -5.99 4.02 -1.94
C VAL A 56 -7.43 4.51 -2.02
N GLN A 57 -8.28 3.95 -1.19
CA GLN A 57 -9.67 4.35 -1.11
C GLN A 57 -9.98 4.74 0.34
N GLU A 58 -10.53 5.92 0.54
CA GLU A 58 -11.00 6.32 1.86
C GLU A 58 -12.37 5.72 2.14
N LEU A 59 -12.50 5.15 3.30
CA LEU A 59 -13.75 4.51 3.73
C LEU A 59 -14.51 5.35 4.72
#